data_a7096f1c7ba7c90758a338693e089cc3
#
_entry.id   a7096f1c7ba7c90758a338693e089cc3
#
_cell.length_a   1.000
_cell.length_b   1.000
_cell.length_c   1.000
_cell.angle_alpha   90.00
_cell.angle_beta   90.00
_cell.angle_gamma   90.00
#
_symmetry.space_group_name_H-M   'P 1'
#
loop_
_entity.id
_entity.type
_entity.pdbx_description
1 polymer ?
#
loop_
_entity_poly.entity_id
_entity_poly.type
_entity_poly.pdbx_seq_one_letter_code
_entity_poly.pdbx_strand_id
1 'polypeptide(L)'
;VIGGAGAGAIGVATSATAQAAPASEPASGNTAAASDWKPQFFNDREWAFINAAVARLIPADELGPGAKEAGVPEFIDRQLNTPYATGSIWYMQGPFNPDVPKEMGYQLPLVPKQIYNLGIADAEAWCQDKYHKTFAELSSEQQDEALGLWESGKAEFKQLPASLFFTYLLQNTREGFFSDPIHGGNKGMVGWTLINFPGARADFMDWVERGERYPFPPVSINGERA
;
A
#
# COMPACT_ATOMS: atom_id res chain seq x y z
N VAL A 1 11.76 -31.47 78.61
CA VAL A 1 12.90 -32.39 78.49
C VAL A 1 13.40 -32.30 77.05
N ILE A 2 14.68 -31.80 76.90
CA ILE A 2 15.67 -32.09 75.86
C ILE A 2 15.23 -31.66 74.42
N GLY A 3 15.72 -30.64 73.69
CA GLY A 3 17.15 -30.43 73.46
C GLY A 3 17.46 -30.84 72.02
N GLY A 4 17.82 -29.93 71.15
CA GLY A 4 18.30 -30.28 69.82
C GLY A 4 18.55 -29.04 68.97
N ALA A 5 19.82 -28.63 68.96
CA ALA A 5 20.34 -27.60 68.05
C ALA A 5 20.42 -28.13 66.63
N GLY A 6 20.17 -27.31 65.66
CA GLY A 6 20.34 -27.62 64.24
C GLY A 6 20.68 -26.38 63.43
N ALA A 7 21.83 -26.44 62.84
CA ALA A 7 22.65 -25.43 62.17
C ALA A 7 21.97 -24.61 61.07
N GLY A 8 22.37 -23.36 60.97
CA GLY A 8 22.03 -22.43 59.90
C GLY A 8 22.68 -22.81 58.57
N ALA A 9 21.91 -22.69 57.49
CA ALA A 9 22.43 -22.64 56.15
C ALA A 9 22.23 -21.22 55.60
N ILE A 10 23.36 -20.56 55.37
CA ILE A 10 23.41 -19.25 54.71
C ILE A 10 23.19 -19.50 53.21
N GLY A 11 22.02 -19.14 52.73
CA GLY A 11 21.73 -19.10 51.31
C GLY A 11 22.32 -17.83 50.70
N VAL A 12 23.32 -18.01 49.86
CA VAL A 12 23.87 -16.93 49.02
C VAL A 12 22.88 -16.67 47.90
N ALA A 13 22.19 -15.57 47.95
CA ALA A 13 21.38 -15.09 46.84
C ALA A 13 22.30 -14.53 45.74
N THR A 14 22.48 -15.29 44.65
CA THR A 14 23.09 -14.80 43.45
C THR A 14 22.05 -13.95 42.69
N SER A 15 22.21 -12.63 42.75
CA SER A 15 21.49 -11.68 41.92
C SER A 15 21.94 -11.85 40.46
N ALA A 16 21.11 -12.48 39.64
CA ALA A 16 21.29 -12.44 38.21
C ALA A 16 20.93 -11.03 37.71
N THR A 17 21.93 -10.26 37.36
CA THR A 17 21.78 -9.02 36.62
C THR A 17 21.31 -9.41 35.22
N ALA A 18 20.03 -9.16 34.89
CA ALA A 18 19.52 -9.21 33.56
C ALA A 18 20.23 -8.13 32.73
N GLN A 19 21.10 -8.56 31.86
CA GLN A 19 21.78 -7.72 30.89
C GLN A 19 20.76 -7.36 29.82
N ALA A 20 20.32 -6.10 29.79
CA ALA A 20 19.47 -5.58 28.72
C ALA A 20 20.22 -5.73 27.39
N ALA A 21 19.61 -6.41 26.43
CA ALA A 21 20.11 -6.44 25.07
C ALA A 21 20.23 -5.00 24.52
N PRO A 22 21.28 -4.67 23.77
CA PRO A 22 21.41 -3.34 23.19
C PRO A 22 20.22 -3.08 22.28
N ALA A 23 19.58 -1.91 22.47
CA ALA A 23 18.58 -1.40 21.56
C ALA A 23 19.21 -1.33 20.18
N SER A 24 18.60 -2.04 19.22
CA SER A 24 18.97 -1.92 17.81
C SER A 24 18.79 -0.46 17.40
N GLU A 25 19.86 0.14 16.90
CA GLU A 25 19.82 1.47 16.29
C GLU A 25 18.74 1.49 15.20
N PRO A 26 18.00 2.62 15.02
CA PRO A 26 17.05 2.75 13.94
C PRO A 26 17.83 2.60 12.63
N ALA A 27 17.36 1.69 11.77
CA ALA A 27 17.93 1.46 10.46
C ALA A 27 18.06 2.80 9.75
N SER A 28 19.28 3.13 9.38
CA SER A 28 19.64 4.29 8.57
C SER A 28 18.69 4.38 7.38
N GLY A 29 17.97 5.51 7.27
CA GLY A 29 16.93 5.73 6.28
C GLY A 29 17.41 5.38 4.86
N ASN A 30 16.83 4.34 4.32
CA ASN A 30 16.90 4.04 2.92
C ASN A 30 15.98 5.05 2.22
N THR A 31 16.53 6.20 1.83
CA THR A 31 15.84 7.14 0.94
C THR A 31 15.62 6.39 -0.37
N ALA A 32 14.41 5.89 -0.57
CA ALA A 32 14.02 5.31 -1.84
C ALA A 32 14.33 6.32 -2.94
N ALA A 33 15.29 6.01 -3.79
CA ALA A 33 15.67 6.85 -4.91
C ALA A 33 14.42 7.08 -5.78
N ALA A 34 14.22 8.33 -6.22
CA ALA A 34 13.16 8.65 -7.17
C ALA A 34 13.23 7.65 -8.33
N SER A 35 12.09 7.03 -8.65
CA SER A 35 12.05 6.02 -9.70
C SER A 35 12.39 6.66 -11.04
N ASP A 36 13.43 6.17 -11.73
CA ASP A 36 13.75 6.53 -13.11
C ASP A 36 12.74 5.94 -14.12
N TRP A 37 11.62 5.41 -13.64
CA TRP A 37 10.60 4.81 -14.48
C TRP A 37 9.96 5.84 -15.41
N LYS A 38 9.94 5.50 -16.69
CA LYS A 38 9.19 6.26 -17.70
C LYS A 38 7.85 5.57 -17.92
N PRO A 39 6.73 6.24 -17.63
CA PRO A 39 5.42 5.64 -17.78
C PRO A 39 5.18 5.22 -19.22
N GLN A 40 4.54 4.08 -19.40
CA GLN A 40 4.22 3.49 -20.70
C GLN A 40 2.72 3.66 -21.03
N PHE A 41 1.89 3.75 -20.02
CA PHE A 41 0.45 3.95 -20.16
C PHE A 41 0.06 5.41 -19.97
N PHE A 42 0.52 6.04 -18.89
CA PHE A 42 0.18 7.42 -18.55
C PHE A 42 1.00 8.43 -19.34
N ASN A 43 0.36 9.51 -19.78
CA ASN A 43 1.06 10.71 -20.21
C ASN A 43 1.58 11.53 -19.00
N ASP A 44 2.37 12.59 -19.26
CA ASP A 44 3.03 13.37 -18.19
C ASP A 44 2.03 13.98 -17.17
N ARG A 45 0.86 14.43 -17.61
CA ARG A 45 -0.18 15.01 -16.72
C ARG A 45 -0.85 13.93 -15.88
N GLU A 46 -1.21 12.82 -16.48
CA GLU A 46 -1.78 11.66 -15.78
C GLU A 46 -0.77 11.07 -14.81
N TRP A 47 0.51 11.04 -15.19
CA TRP A 47 1.60 10.61 -14.32
C TRP A 47 1.74 11.52 -13.08
N ALA A 48 1.67 12.84 -13.28
CA ALA A 48 1.68 13.80 -12.17
C ALA A 48 0.47 13.59 -11.24
N PHE A 49 -0.72 13.37 -11.82
CA PHE A 49 -1.94 13.05 -11.08
C PHE A 49 -1.75 11.79 -10.21
N ILE A 50 -1.33 10.68 -10.81
CA ILE A 50 -1.15 9.39 -10.09
C ILE A 50 -0.14 9.54 -8.97
N ASN A 51 1.01 10.19 -9.22
CA ASN A 51 2.02 10.43 -8.18
C ASN A 51 1.47 11.24 -7.01
N ALA A 52 0.68 12.28 -7.28
CA ALA A 52 0.05 13.10 -6.23
C ALA A 52 -1.01 12.29 -5.46
N ALA A 53 -1.86 11.54 -6.17
CA ALA A 53 -2.95 10.78 -5.56
C ALA A 53 -2.45 9.66 -4.64
N VAL A 54 -1.50 8.84 -5.09
CA VAL A 54 -0.98 7.74 -4.25
C VAL A 54 -0.23 8.26 -3.04
N ALA A 55 0.45 9.42 -3.16
CA ALA A 55 1.14 10.07 -2.04
C ALA A 55 0.17 10.56 -0.94
N ARG A 56 -1.10 10.83 -1.29
CA ARG A 56 -2.14 11.17 -0.30
C ARG A 56 -2.83 9.95 0.28
N LEU A 57 -2.99 8.87 -0.51
CA LEU A 57 -3.64 7.64 -0.05
C LEU A 57 -2.78 6.86 0.96
N ILE A 58 -1.48 6.78 0.73
CA ILE A 58 -0.51 6.22 1.69
C ILE A 58 0.68 7.20 1.74
N PRO A 59 0.63 8.20 2.62
CA PRO A 59 1.69 9.20 2.73
C PRO A 59 2.95 8.62 3.38
N ALA A 60 4.10 9.22 3.08
CA ALA A 60 5.31 9.01 3.88
C ALA A 60 5.13 9.70 5.23
N ASP A 61 5.50 9.02 6.31
CA ASP A 61 5.41 9.50 7.68
C ASP A 61 6.59 8.96 8.54
N GLU A 62 6.49 9.10 9.85
CA GLU A 62 7.48 8.60 10.81
C GLU A 62 7.63 7.07 10.82
N LEU A 63 6.66 6.34 10.28
CA LEU A 63 6.69 4.88 10.18
C LEU A 63 7.47 4.40 8.95
N GLY A 64 7.64 5.27 7.96
CA GLY A 64 8.43 4.95 6.78
C GLY A 64 7.99 5.63 5.47
N PRO A 65 8.56 5.17 4.35
CA PRO A 65 8.22 5.65 3.02
C PRO A 65 6.76 5.38 2.65
N GLY A 66 6.12 6.32 1.94
CA GLY A 66 4.77 6.18 1.46
C GLY A 66 4.67 5.43 0.12
N ALA A 67 3.45 5.42 -0.45
CA ALA A 67 3.17 4.72 -1.71
C ALA A 67 3.98 5.26 -2.90
N LYS A 68 4.19 6.58 -2.96
CA LYS A 68 4.99 7.19 -4.02
C LYS A 68 6.44 6.71 -3.98
N GLU A 69 7.06 6.75 -2.81
CA GLU A 69 8.44 6.33 -2.58
C GLU A 69 8.60 4.82 -2.76
N ALA A 70 7.58 4.04 -2.40
CA ALA A 70 7.52 2.60 -2.62
C ALA A 70 7.35 2.20 -4.10
N GLY A 71 7.22 3.16 -5.03
CA GLY A 71 7.10 2.89 -6.46
C GLY A 71 5.70 2.48 -6.92
N VAL A 72 4.66 2.74 -6.13
CA VAL A 72 3.27 2.40 -6.49
C VAL A 72 2.82 3.00 -7.83
N PRO A 73 3.21 4.24 -8.22
CA PRO A 73 2.89 4.75 -9.56
C PRO A 73 3.39 3.83 -10.68
N GLU A 74 4.60 3.31 -10.56
CA GLU A 74 5.17 2.35 -11.50
C GLU A 74 4.37 1.04 -11.53
N PHE A 75 3.97 0.53 -10.35
CA PHE A 75 3.12 -0.65 -10.27
C PHE A 75 1.81 -0.46 -11.05
N ILE A 76 1.11 0.66 -10.83
CA ILE A 76 -0.16 0.95 -11.52
C ILE A 76 0.05 1.05 -13.03
N ASP A 77 1.08 1.78 -13.47
CA ASP A 77 1.41 1.91 -14.89
C ASP A 77 1.69 0.55 -15.56
N ARG A 78 2.45 -0.31 -14.87
CA ARG A 78 2.73 -1.69 -15.35
C ARG A 78 1.45 -2.52 -15.43
N GLN A 79 0.58 -2.48 -14.40
CA GLN A 79 -0.68 -3.23 -14.38
C GLN A 79 -1.60 -2.83 -15.54
N LEU A 80 -1.63 -1.54 -15.89
CA LEU A 80 -2.43 -1.02 -17.01
C LEU A 80 -1.88 -1.39 -18.41
N ASN A 81 -0.76 -2.10 -18.48
CA ASN A 81 -0.21 -2.71 -19.70
C ASN A 81 -0.32 -4.25 -19.69
N THR A 82 -1.11 -4.84 -18.79
CA THR A 82 -1.32 -6.30 -18.68
C THR A 82 -2.74 -6.71 -19.13
N PRO A 83 -3.04 -8.02 -19.20
CA PRO A 83 -4.41 -8.52 -19.41
C PRO A 83 -5.45 -8.02 -18.40
N TYR A 84 -5.04 -7.63 -17.19
CA TYR A 84 -5.89 -6.94 -16.21
C TYR A 84 -6.51 -5.66 -16.81
N ALA A 85 -5.71 -4.84 -17.47
CA ALA A 85 -6.14 -3.55 -18.02
C ALA A 85 -7.30 -3.65 -19.03
N THR A 86 -7.30 -4.71 -19.81
CA THR A 86 -8.29 -4.97 -20.88
C THR A 86 -9.47 -5.81 -20.42
N GLY A 87 -9.48 -6.24 -19.16
CA GLY A 87 -10.52 -7.14 -18.64
C GLY A 87 -10.52 -8.52 -19.27
N SER A 88 -9.44 -8.92 -19.98
CA SER A 88 -9.39 -10.21 -20.68
C SER A 88 -9.36 -11.42 -19.72
N ILE A 89 -9.07 -11.19 -18.44
CA ILE A 89 -9.15 -12.18 -17.37
C ILE A 89 -10.52 -12.20 -16.68
N TRP A 90 -11.46 -11.35 -17.09
CA TRP A 90 -12.80 -11.23 -16.52
C TRP A 90 -13.87 -11.64 -17.54
N TYR A 91 -15.03 -12.01 -17.04
CA TYR A 91 -16.21 -12.18 -17.87
C TYR A 91 -16.82 -10.80 -18.17
N MET A 92 -16.57 -10.28 -19.37
CA MET A 92 -17.00 -8.95 -19.82
C MET A 92 -18.03 -9.02 -20.96
N GLN A 93 -18.93 -10.03 -20.94
CA GLN A 93 -20.01 -10.15 -21.92
C GLN A 93 -21.33 -9.71 -21.26
N GLY A 94 -22.00 -8.74 -21.89
CA GLY A 94 -23.31 -8.28 -21.43
C GLY A 94 -24.42 -9.33 -21.51
N PRO A 95 -25.63 -8.99 -21.08
CA PRO A 95 -26.08 -7.65 -20.73
C PRO A 95 -25.54 -7.16 -19.36
N PHE A 96 -25.15 -5.89 -19.30
CA PHE A 96 -24.76 -5.24 -18.05
C PHE A 96 -25.99 -4.56 -17.41
N ASN A 97 -26.16 -4.72 -16.10
CA ASN A 97 -27.27 -4.11 -15.36
C ASN A 97 -26.73 -3.40 -14.10
N PRO A 98 -26.50 -2.09 -14.17
CA PRO A 98 -25.93 -1.32 -13.06
C PRO A 98 -26.89 -1.15 -11.86
N ASP A 99 -28.19 -1.43 -12.05
CA ASP A 99 -29.23 -1.24 -11.03
C ASP A 99 -29.42 -2.47 -10.12
N VAL A 100 -28.61 -3.51 -10.28
CA VAL A 100 -28.65 -4.67 -9.40
C VAL A 100 -27.96 -4.41 -8.05
N PRO A 101 -28.29 -5.17 -6.99
CA PRO A 101 -27.59 -5.10 -5.71
C PRO A 101 -26.07 -5.30 -5.87
N LYS A 102 -25.28 -4.62 -5.05
CA LYS A 102 -23.80 -4.67 -5.09
C LYS A 102 -23.23 -6.09 -4.94
N GLU A 103 -23.95 -6.96 -4.24
CA GLU A 103 -23.61 -8.37 -4.05
C GLU A 103 -23.58 -9.18 -5.35
N MET A 104 -24.22 -8.67 -6.40
CA MET A 104 -24.19 -9.28 -7.73
C MET A 104 -22.87 -9.02 -8.51
N GLY A 105 -21.94 -8.28 -7.89
CA GLY A 105 -20.63 -7.99 -8.44
C GLY A 105 -20.62 -6.82 -9.44
N TYR A 106 -19.52 -6.72 -10.18
CA TYR A 106 -19.28 -5.64 -11.12
C TYR A 106 -20.20 -5.72 -12.35
N GLN A 107 -20.95 -4.66 -12.62
CA GLN A 107 -22.00 -4.62 -13.65
C GLN A 107 -21.83 -3.46 -14.64
N LEU A 108 -20.64 -2.88 -14.77
CA LEU A 108 -20.38 -1.84 -15.76
C LEU A 108 -19.57 -2.39 -16.94
N PRO A 109 -19.80 -1.90 -18.17
CA PRO A 109 -19.06 -2.33 -19.37
C PRO A 109 -17.68 -1.63 -19.47
N LEU A 110 -17.06 -1.30 -18.35
CA LEU A 110 -15.78 -0.59 -18.28
C LEU A 110 -14.69 -1.51 -17.78
N VAL A 111 -13.57 -1.56 -18.50
CA VAL A 111 -12.37 -2.27 -18.06
C VAL A 111 -11.43 -1.32 -17.30
N PRO A 112 -10.49 -1.81 -16.48
CA PRO A 112 -9.59 -0.96 -15.68
C PRO A 112 -8.92 0.16 -16.47
N LYS A 113 -8.44 -0.13 -17.67
CA LYS A 113 -7.86 0.88 -18.57
C LYS A 113 -8.81 2.04 -18.86
N GLN A 114 -10.07 1.74 -19.11
CA GLN A 114 -11.11 2.75 -19.36
C GLN A 114 -11.43 3.52 -18.08
N ILE A 115 -11.51 2.82 -16.93
CA ILE A 115 -11.78 3.46 -15.64
C ILE A 115 -10.69 4.48 -15.31
N TYR A 116 -9.42 4.16 -15.53
CA TYR A 116 -8.33 5.11 -15.31
C TYR A 116 -8.36 6.29 -16.28
N ASN A 117 -8.51 6.05 -17.59
CA ASN A 117 -8.55 7.12 -18.58
C ASN A 117 -9.72 8.11 -18.34
N LEU A 118 -10.93 7.55 -18.15
CA LEU A 118 -12.13 8.36 -17.92
C LEU A 118 -12.11 9.00 -16.52
N GLY A 119 -11.67 8.25 -15.52
CA GLY A 119 -11.63 8.71 -14.14
C GLY A 119 -10.64 9.84 -13.90
N ILE A 120 -9.43 9.76 -14.46
CA ILE A 120 -8.45 10.85 -14.38
C ILE A 120 -8.98 12.09 -15.14
N ALA A 121 -9.55 11.91 -16.32
CA ALA A 121 -10.10 13.01 -17.09
C ALA A 121 -11.24 13.74 -16.34
N ASP A 122 -12.16 12.98 -15.74
CA ASP A 122 -13.26 13.55 -14.94
C ASP A 122 -12.74 14.20 -13.64
N ALA A 123 -11.77 13.57 -12.95
CA ALA A 123 -11.16 14.11 -11.74
C ALA A 123 -10.44 15.45 -12.00
N GLU A 124 -9.66 15.52 -13.07
CA GLU A 124 -8.98 16.76 -13.48
C GLU A 124 -9.99 17.85 -13.87
N ALA A 125 -11.04 17.52 -14.64
CA ALA A 125 -12.09 18.46 -15.00
C ALA A 125 -12.82 18.97 -13.74
N TRP A 126 -13.13 18.10 -12.79
CA TRP A 126 -13.76 18.46 -11.53
C TRP A 126 -12.87 19.35 -10.66
N CYS A 127 -11.55 19.05 -10.58
CA CYS A 127 -10.59 19.92 -9.89
C CYS A 127 -10.48 21.29 -10.55
N GLN A 128 -10.48 21.33 -11.88
CA GLN A 128 -10.43 22.59 -12.63
C GLN A 128 -11.70 23.44 -12.40
N ASP A 129 -12.86 22.81 -12.36
CA ASP A 129 -14.13 23.52 -12.10
C ASP A 129 -14.19 24.06 -10.65
N LYS A 130 -13.72 23.28 -9.67
CA LYS A 130 -13.83 23.64 -8.24
C LYS A 130 -12.69 24.52 -7.75
N TYR A 131 -11.46 24.25 -8.16
CA TYR A 131 -10.25 24.88 -7.61
C TYR A 131 -9.46 25.71 -8.64
N HIS A 132 -9.80 25.64 -9.92
CA HIS A 132 -9.07 26.26 -11.04
C HIS A 132 -7.61 25.81 -11.15
N LYS A 133 -7.34 24.54 -10.78
CA LYS A 133 -6.02 23.90 -10.76
C LYS A 133 -6.15 22.44 -11.14
N THR A 134 -5.05 21.84 -11.58
CA THR A 134 -4.93 20.38 -11.69
C THR A 134 -4.83 19.76 -10.29
N PHE A 135 -5.20 18.48 -10.16
CA PHE A 135 -5.12 17.79 -8.87
C PHE A 135 -3.71 17.85 -8.27
N ALA A 136 -2.68 17.69 -9.08
CA ALA A 136 -1.28 17.72 -8.63
C ALA A 136 -0.82 19.11 -8.12
N GLU A 137 -1.50 20.20 -8.52
CA GLU A 137 -1.21 21.58 -8.08
C GLU A 137 -2.00 21.99 -6.82
N LEU A 138 -2.92 21.15 -6.35
CA LEU A 138 -3.70 21.40 -5.13
C LEU A 138 -2.81 21.31 -3.89
N SER A 139 -3.18 22.02 -2.82
CA SER A 139 -2.58 21.76 -1.50
C SER A 139 -2.96 20.38 -0.99
N SER A 140 -2.19 19.86 -0.03
CA SER A 140 -2.47 18.54 0.59
C SER A 140 -3.89 18.45 1.14
N GLU A 141 -4.38 19.51 1.78
CA GLU A 141 -5.73 19.58 2.35
C GLU A 141 -6.81 19.56 1.25
N GLN A 142 -6.55 20.25 0.13
CA GLN A 142 -7.47 20.24 -1.01
C GLN A 142 -7.49 18.88 -1.72
N GLN A 143 -6.33 18.22 -1.82
CA GLN A 143 -6.22 16.84 -2.36
C GLN A 143 -6.99 15.84 -1.48
N ASP A 144 -6.85 15.94 -0.16
CA ASP A 144 -7.57 15.09 0.78
C ASP A 144 -9.09 15.34 0.73
N GLU A 145 -9.52 16.60 0.64
CA GLU A 145 -10.92 16.97 0.44
C GLU A 145 -11.47 16.35 -0.86
N ALA A 146 -10.73 16.49 -1.96
CA ALA A 146 -11.12 15.96 -3.26
C ALA A 146 -11.28 14.44 -3.21
N LEU A 147 -10.28 13.71 -2.68
CA LEU A 147 -10.32 12.26 -2.53
C LEU A 147 -11.51 11.81 -1.67
N GLY A 148 -11.78 12.50 -0.55
CA GLY A 148 -12.93 12.18 0.32
C GLY A 148 -14.29 12.43 -0.37
N LEU A 149 -14.38 13.46 -1.24
CA LEU A 149 -15.58 13.72 -2.03
C LEU A 149 -15.77 12.65 -3.13
N TRP A 150 -14.70 12.16 -3.75
CA TRP A 150 -14.77 11.06 -4.72
C TRP A 150 -15.16 9.75 -4.04
N GLU A 151 -14.53 9.41 -2.91
CA GLU A 151 -14.84 8.23 -2.11
C GLU A 151 -16.33 8.18 -1.74
N SER A 152 -16.86 9.28 -1.22
CA SER A 152 -18.26 9.37 -0.79
C SER A 152 -19.26 9.46 -1.95
N GLY A 153 -18.80 9.56 -3.20
CA GLY A 153 -19.63 9.73 -4.38
C GLY A 153 -20.34 11.10 -4.46
N LYS A 154 -19.88 12.10 -3.67
CA LYS A 154 -20.46 13.45 -3.67
C LYS A 154 -19.92 14.33 -4.81
N ALA A 155 -18.83 13.96 -5.42
CA ALA A 155 -18.32 14.61 -6.62
C ALA A 155 -19.06 14.08 -7.85
N GLU A 156 -19.58 15.00 -8.67
CA GLU A 156 -20.25 14.64 -9.91
C GLU A 156 -19.23 14.48 -11.04
N PHE A 157 -18.94 13.25 -11.40
CA PHE A 157 -18.17 12.92 -12.61
C PHE A 157 -19.14 12.72 -13.78
N LYS A 158 -18.67 12.96 -15.00
CA LYS A 158 -19.53 12.93 -16.20
C LYS A 158 -19.60 11.56 -16.87
N GLN A 159 -18.53 10.77 -16.77
CA GLN A 159 -18.34 9.54 -17.57
C GLN A 159 -18.48 8.27 -16.74
N LEU A 160 -18.19 8.33 -15.44
CA LEU A 160 -18.32 7.22 -14.50
C LEU A 160 -18.55 7.73 -13.08
N PRO A 161 -19.06 6.89 -12.16
CA PRO A 161 -19.17 7.30 -10.75
C PRO A 161 -17.79 7.60 -10.15
N ALA A 162 -17.65 8.76 -9.47
CA ALA A 162 -16.40 9.14 -8.80
C ALA A 162 -15.91 8.08 -7.80
N SER A 163 -16.85 7.48 -7.05
CA SER A 163 -16.57 6.41 -6.09
C SER A 163 -16.01 5.14 -6.74
N LEU A 164 -16.39 4.85 -7.98
CA LEU A 164 -15.81 3.73 -8.73
C LEU A 164 -14.34 3.99 -9.03
N PHE A 165 -14.02 5.17 -9.57
CA PHE A 165 -12.63 5.55 -9.85
C PHE A 165 -11.78 5.55 -8.57
N PHE A 166 -12.28 6.15 -7.48
CA PHE A 166 -11.61 6.14 -6.18
C PHE A 166 -11.34 4.72 -5.68
N THR A 167 -12.32 3.81 -5.80
CA THR A 167 -12.16 2.40 -5.40
C THR A 167 -11.01 1.73 -6.13
N TYR A 168 -10.94 1.89 -7.45
CA TYR A 168 -9.84 1.32 -8.25
C TYR A 168 -8.49 1.94 -7.88
N LEU A 169 -8.44 3.26 -7.72
CA LEU A 169 -7.22 3.98 -7.34
C LEU A 169 -6.71 3.52 -5.97
N LEU A 170 -7.59 3.44 -4.96
CA LEU A 170 -7.24 2.97 -3.62
C LEU A 170 -6.82 1.51 -3.61
N GLN A 171 -7.55 0.65 -4.30
CA GLN A 171 -7.25 -0.78 -4.39
C GLN A 171 -5.88 -1.00 -5.02
N ASN A 172 -5.61 -0.43 -6.19
CA ASN A 172 -4.32 -0.60 -6.86
C ASN A 172 -3.18 0.08 -6.09
N THR A 173 -3.45 1.15 -5.32
CA THR A 173 -2.45 1.75 -4.42
C THR A 173 -2.06 0.77 -3.32
N ARG A 174 -3.02 0.11 -2.68
CA ARG A 174 -2.76 -0.92 -1.66
C ARG A 174 -2.06 -2.14 -2.25
N GLU A 175 -2.54 -2.63 -3.38
CA GLU A 175 -1.92 -3.76 -4.09
C GLU A 175 -0.46 -3.46 -4.42
N GLY A 176 -0.15 -2.28 -4.97
CA GLY A 176 1.22 -1.89 -5.29
C GLY A 176 2.10 -1.70 -4.05
N PHE A 177 1.54 -1.19 -2.96
CA PHE A 177 2.28 -0.98 -1.71
C PHE A 177 2.65 -2.29 -0.99
N PHE A 178 1.87 -3.35 -1.20
CA PHE A 178 2.10 -4.66 -0.58
C PHE A 178 2.46 -5.77 -1.57
N SER A 179 2.64 -5.45 -2.85
CA SER A 179 3.07 -6.43 -3.86
C SER A 179 4.49 -6.91 -3.63
N ASP A 180 4.87 -8.01 -4.28
CA ASP A 180 6.28 -8.34 -4.44
C ASP A 180 6.96 -7.26 -5.32
N PRO A 181 8.18 -6.80 -4.99
CA PRO A 181 8.91 -5.79 -5.78
C PRO A 181 9.07 -6.10 -7.26
N ILE A 182 9.00 -7.36 -7.66
CA ILE A 182 9.04 -7.79 -9.08
C ILE A 182 7.97 -7.09 -9.94
N HIS A 183 6.86 -6.67 -9.31
CA HIS A 183 5.76 -5.98 -9.98
C HIS A 183 5.94 -4.45 -10.09
N GLY A 184 7.05 -3.90 -9.56
CA GLY A 184 7.40 -2.48 -9.64
C GLY A 184 6.97 -1.63 -8.46
N GLY A 185 6.08 -2.14 -7.59
CA GLY A 185 5.70 -1.53 -6.31
C GLY A 185 6.52 -2.06 -5.14
N ASN A 186 6.20 -1.60 -3.93
CA ASN A 186 6.82 -2.06 -2.67
C ASN A 186 8.35 -2.12 -2.72
N LYS A 187 8.97 -1.15 -3.39
CA LYS A 187 10.43 -1.08 -3.54
C LYS A 187 11.11 -1.06 -2.18
N GLY A 188 12.17 -1.84 -2.04
CA GLY A 188 12.80 -2.06 -0.75
C GLY A 188 11.93 -2.81 0.26
N MET A 189 10.82 -3.40 -0.19
CA MET A 189 9.87 -4.15 0.66
C MET A 189 9.36 -3.34 1.87
N VAL A 190 9.23 -2.02 1.69
CA VAL A 190 8.85 -1.10 2.77
C VAL A 190 7.47 -1.42 3.35
N GLY A 191 6.49 -1.77 2.52
CA GLY A 191 5.16 -2.19 2.96
C GLY A 191 5.21 -3.50 3.76
N TRP A 192 6.00 -4.46 3.33
CA TRP A 192 6.18 -5.72 4.05
C TRP A 192 6.90 -5.52 5.38
N THR A 193 7.93 -4.66 5.40
CA THR A 193 8.64 -4.32 6.64
C THR A 193 7.69 -3.65 7.65
N LEU A 194 6.84 -2.74 7.18
CA LEU A 194 5.86 -2.04 8.01
C LEU A 194 4.92 -3.01 8.75
N ILE A 195 4.41 -4.03 8.05
CA ILE A 195 3.46 -5.00 8.62
C ILE A 195 4.13 -6.28 9.14
N ASN A 196 5.47 -6.35 9.11
CA ASN A 196 6.25 -7.54 9.48
C ASN A 196 5.87 -8.78 8.65
N PHE A 197 5.56 -8.60 7.37
CA PHE A 197 5.30 -9.71 6.45
C PHE A 197 6.64 -10.31 5.99
N PRO A 198 6.85 -11.63 6.09
CA PRO A 198 8.15 -12.26 5.82
C PRO A 198 8.49 -12.39 4.33
N GLY A 199 7.54 -12.15 3.43
CA GLY A 199 7.72 -12.39 2.01
C GLY A 199 7.80 -13.87 1.65
N ALA A 200 8.66 -14.21 0.69
CA ALA A 200 8.84 -15.57 0.17
C ALA A 200 9.74 -16.45 1.08
N ARG A 201 9.30 -16.67 2.34
CA ARG A 201 10.04 -17.46 3.33
C ARG A 201 9.25 -18.67 3.81
N ALA A 202 9.81 -19.86 3.65
CA ALA A 202 9.22 -21.10 4.15
C ALA A 202 9.43 -21.29 5.67
N ASP A 203 10.53 -20.80 6.23
CA ASP A 203 10.88 -20.89 7.65
C ASP A 203 9.93 -20.10 8.58
N PHE A 204 9.11 -19.23 8.02
CA PHE A 204 8.06 -18.54 8.76
C PHE A 204 7.05 -19.47 9.42
N MET A 205 6.85 -20.67 8.88
CA MET A 205 5.89 -21.65 9.40
C MET A 205 6.15 -22.01 10.86
N ASP A 206 7.41 -22.04 11.29
CA ASP A 206 7.79 -22.33 12.67
C ASP A 206 7.35 -21.21 13.66
N TRP A 207 6.97 -20.05 13.14
CA TRP A 207 6.62 -18.86 13.92
C TRP A 207 5.11 -18.61 14.01
N VAL A 208 4.30 -19.30 13.22
CA VAL A 208 2.84 -19.06 13.11
C VAL A 208 2.15 -19.14 14.48
N GLU A 209 2.54 -20.12 15.31
CA GLU A 209 1.88 -20.35 16.61
C GLU A 209 2.60 -19.71 17.80
N ARG A 210 3.76 -19.06 17.58
CA ARG A 210 4.58 -18.52 18.69
C ARG A 210 4.02 -17.22 19.25
N GLY A 211 3.26 -16.48 18.46
CA GLY A 211 2.79 -15.14 18.83
C GLY A 211 3.90 -14.10 18.97
N GLU A 212 5.08 -14.38 18.46
CA GLU A 212 6.27 -13.53 18.51
C GLU A 212 6.50 -12.86 17.16
N ARG A 213 7.13 -11.67 17.19
CA ARG A 213 7.52 -10.99 15.97
C ARG A 213 8.58 -11.80 15.23
N TYR A 214 8.37 -12.02 13.93
CA TYR A 214 9.36 -12.67 13.06
C TYR A 214 10.64 -11.80 12.96
N PRO A 215 11.83 -12.36 13.29
CA PRO A 215 13.01 -11.52 13.50
C PRO A 215 13.81 -11.24 12.22
N PHE A 216 13.52 -11.92 11.11
CA PHE A 216 14.29 -11.76 9.88
C PHE A 216 13.62 -10.77 8.92
N PRO A 217 14.41 -10.05 8.10
CA PRO A 217 13.86 -9.14 7.10
C PRO A 217 13.08 -9.91 6.02
N PRO A 218 12.12 -9.25 5.35
CA PRO A 218 11.38 -9.86 4.25
C PRO A 218 12.30 -10.21 3.08
N VAL A 219 11.87 -11.20 2.29
CA VAL A 219 12.57 -11.66 1.09
C VAL A 219 11.60 -11.67 -0.09
N SER A 220 11.99 -11.07 -1.22
CA SER A 220 11.22 -11.13 -2.46
C SER A 220 11.25 -12.52 -3.09
N ILE A 221 10.38 -12.78 -4.06
CA ILE A 221 10.37 -14.04 -4.81
C ILE A 221 11.69 -14.30 -5.56
N ASN A 222 12.46 -13.24 -5.87
CA ASN A 222 13.78 -13.33 -6.49
C ASN A 222 14.91 -13.50 -5.47
N GLY A 223 14.61 -13.59 -4.17
CA GLY A 223 15.61 -13.75 -3.11
C GLY A 223 16.26 -12.43 -2.64
N GLU A 224 15.79 -11.28 -3.10
CA GLU A 224 16.22 -9.97 -2.60
C GLU A 224 15.76 -9.81 -1.14
N ARG A 225 16.57 -9.12 -0.33
CA ARG A 225 16.26 -8.84 1.08
C ARG A 225 16.10 -7.33 1.30
N ALA A 226 15.16 -6.96 2.18
CA ALA A 226 15.00 -5.57 2.62
C ALA A 226 16.17 -5.09 3.47
#